data_2ccf8570a8223ca792347836eb21f2d7
#
_entry.id   2ccf8570a8223ca792347836eb21f2d7
#
_cell.length_a   1.000
_cell.length_b   1.000
_cell.length_c   1.000
_cell.angle_alpha   90.00
_cell.angle_beta   90.00
_cell.angle_gamma   90.00
#
_symmetry.space_group_name_H-M   'P 1'
#
loop_
_entity.id
_entity.type
_entity.pdbx_description
1 polymer ?
#
loop_
_entity_poly.entity_id
_entity_poly.type
_entity_poly.pdbx_seq_one_letter_code
_entity_poly.pdbx_strand_id
1 'polypeptide(L)'
;WLMEHYEDDYYNREDLAGLLYDCMHRLLEIAGNHGFHGNLWHCYLSNLLVNNENSYSRACEIRGEVEGTINQAVLHDIVIFKEFFDYDFTKMTEALQVRDFSLITDYVSSDSESKVYNSRIRERICSLAQKFAKDHTPEEMKATLTEFYKDYGVGRFGLHKAFRVVHDENGVQIVPIQNIAHVYLNDLIGYEIPKKKLIDNTEAFVEGRKANNCLLFGDAGTGKSSSIKGIANEYYD
;
A
#
# COMPACT_ATOMS: atom_id res chain seq x y z
N TRP A 1 19.49 12.69 -7.98
CA TRP A 1 20.92 12.90 -8.30
C TRP A 1 21.31 12.28 -9.64
N LEU A 2 21.12 10.98 -9.87
CA LEU A 2 21.48 10.32 -11.14
C LEU A 2 20.74 10.95 -12.33
N MET A 3 19.44 11.27 -12.18
CA MET A 3 18.62 11.94 -13.20
C MET A 3 19.13 13.33 -13.60
N GLU A 4 19.90 13.98 -12.74
CA GLU A 4 20.47 15.33 -12.96
C GLU A 4 21.89 15.30 -13.49
N HIS A 5 22.64 14.20 -13.27
CA HIS A 5 24.10 14.14 -13.49
C HIS A 5 24.54 13.05 -14.48
N TYR A 6 23.62 12.34 -15.14
CA TYR A 6 23.98 11.25 -16.04
C TYR A 6 24.71 11.71 -17.33
N GLU A 7 24.62 12.99 -17.68
CA GLU A 7 25.34 13.63 -18.79
C GLU A 7 26.57 14.43 -18.36
N ASP A 8 26.89 14.44 -17.06
CA ASP A 8 27.98 15.23 -16.52
C ASP A 8 29.34 14.55 -16.81
N ASP A 9 30.18 15.19 -17.58
CA ASP A 9 31.52 14.71 -17.95
C ASP A 9 32.50 14.52 -16.77
N TYR A 10 32.12 15.04 -15.57
CA TYR A 10 32.93 14.87 -14.36
C TYR A 10 32.92 13.44 -13.84
N TYR A 11 31.84 12.69 -14.09
CA TYR A 11 31.66 11.33 -13.59
C TYR A 11 31.99 10.27 -14.63
N ASN A 12 32.53 9.14 -14.18
CA ASN A 12 32.77 8.01 -15.06
C ASN A 12 31.44 7.38 -15.47
N ARG A 13 31.20 7.21 -16.74
CA ARG A 13 30.01 6.62 -17.30
C ARG A 13 29.73 5.21 -16.79
N GLU A 14 30.77 4.39 -16.63
CA GLU A 14 30.64 3.01 -16.12
C GLU A 14 30.13 3.01 -14.66
N ASP A 15 30.64 3.96 -13.84
CA ASP A 15 30.17 4.11 -12.46
C ASP A 15 28.72 4.57 -12.41
N LEU A 16 28.31 5.52 -13.26
CA LEU A 16 26.93 5.97 -13.36
C LEU A 16 25.98 4.86 -13.84
N ALA A 17 26.40 4.06 -14.82
CA ALA A 17 25.66 2.89 -15.27
C ALA A 17 25.54 1.84 -14.15
N GLY A 18 26.60 1.62 -13.38
CA GLY A 18 26.58 0.76 -12.20
C GLY A 18 25.55 1.20 -11.18
N LEU A 19 25.48 2.51 -10.87
CA LEU A 19 24.46 3.07 -9.96
C LEU A 19 23.02 2.87 -10.49
N LEU A 20 22.81 2.98 -11.80
CA LEU A 20 21.50 2.73 -12.40
C LEU A 20 21.11 1.26 -12.26
N TYR A 21 22.03 0.32 -12.52
CA TYR A 21 21.78 -1.10 -12.28
C TYR A 21 21.49 -1.41 -10.81
N ASP A 22 22.19 -0.78 -9.88
CA ASP A 22 21.89 -0.93 -8.44
C ASP A 22 20.48 -0.44 -8.09
N CYS A 23 20.04 0.68 -8.68
CA CYS A 23 18.66 1.16 -8.53
C CYS A 23 17.65 0.17 -9.12
N MET A 24 17.91 -0.39 -10.30
CA MET A 24 17.07 -1.41 -10.92
C MET A 24 16.96 -2.66 -10.04
N HIS A 25 18.09 -3.16 -9.52
CA HIS A 25 18.10 -4.31 -8.61
C HIS A 25 17.27 -4.06 -7.35
N ARG A 26 17.38 -2.87 -6.76
CA ARG A 26 16.55 -2.50 -5.59
C ARG A 26 15.06 -2.45 -5.91
N LEU A 27 14.68 -1.95 -7.09
CA LEU A 27 13.28 -1.96 -7.52
C LEU A 27 12.77 -3.38 -7.73
N LEU A 28 13.57 -4.28 -8.32
CA LEU A 28 13.23 -5.69 -8.47
C LEU A 28 13.09 -6.41 -7.11
N GLU A 29 13.96 -6.11 -6.15
CA GLU A 29 13.85 -6.65 -4.79
C GLU A 29 12.56 -6.17 -4.09
N ILE A 30 12.23 -4.87 -4.21
CA ILE A 30 10.99 -4.32 -3.69
C ILE A 30 9.79 -4.97 -4.38
N ALA A 31 9.85 -5.18 -5.70
CA ALA A 31 8.81 -5.85 -6.45
C ALA A 31 8.59 -7.29 -5.96
N GLY A 32 9.68 -8.04 -5.71
CA GLY A 32 9.60 -9.39 -5.14
C GLY A 32 8.95 -9.41 -3.74
N ASN A 33 9.32 -8.45 -2.89
CA ASN A 33 8.80 -8.36 -1.52
C ASN A 33 7.32 -7.92 -1.45
N HIS A 34 6.85 -7.12 -2.40
CA HIS A 34 5.48 -6.59 -2.44
C HIS A 34 4.62 -7.24 -3.52
N GLY A 35 5.20 -8.02 -4.41
CA GLY A 35 4.53 -8.66 -5.54
C GLY A 35 4.14 -7.67 -6.65
N PHE A 36 4.82 -6.55 -6.78
CA PHE A 36 4.52 -5.56 -7.81
C PHE A 36 4.73 -6.13 -9.21
N HIS A 37 3.98 -5.60 -10.18
CA HIS A 37 4.05 -5.96 -11.58
C HIS A 37 3.74 -4.73 -12.46
N GLY A 38 4.06 -4.82 -13.74
CA GLY A 38 3.95 -3.69 -14.68
C GLY A 38 5.10 -2.70 -14.49
N ASN A 39 4.81 -1.42 -14.46
CA ASN A 39 5.82 -0.39 -14.26
C ASN A 39 6.22 -0.31 -12.78
N LEU A 40 7.39 -0.87 -12.44
CA LEU A 40 7.89 -0.93 -11.06
C LEU A 40 8.22 0.44 -10.49
N TRP A 41 8.68 1.39 -11.33
CA TRP A 41 8.92 2.76 -10.90
C TRP A 41 7.63 3.43 -10.42
N HIS A 42 6.56 3.30 -11.22
CA HIS A 42 5.24 3.82 -10.86
C HIS A 42 4.68 3.14 -9.60
N CYS A 43 4.81 1.81 -9.48
CA CYS A 43 4.37 1.07 -8.29
C CYS A 43 5.16 1.51 -7.04
N TYR A 44 6.47 1.70 -7.16
CA TYR A 44 7.33 2.16 -6.07
C TYR A 44 6.93 3.56 -5.58
N LEU A 45 6.78 4.51 -6.50
CA LEU A 45 6.34 5.87 -6.17
C LEU A 45 4.95 5.88 -5.51
N SER A 46 4.01 5.13 -6.06
CA SER A 46 2.67 4.99 -5.47
C SER A 46 2.73 4.39 -4.07
N ASN A 47 3.58 3.38 -3.86
CA ASN A 47 3.80 2.77 -2.54
C ASN A 47 4.37 3.77 -1.53
N LEU A 48 5.26 4.69 -1.94
CA LEU A 48 5.77 5.75 -1.07
C LEU A 48 4.64 6.66 -0.59
N LEU A 49 3.76 7.12 -1.49
CA LEU A 49 2.62 7.98 -1.14
C LEU A 49 1.64 7.27 -0.21
N VAL A 50 1.31 6.03 -0.50
CA VAL A 50 0.36 5.23 0.29
C VAL A 50 0.86 4.99 1.71
N ASN A 51 2.18 4.87 1.92
CA ASN A 51 2.78 4.65 3.22
C ASN A 51 3.22 5.93 3.95
N ASN A 52 3.07 7.09 3.32
CA ASN A 52 3.46 8.38 3.92
C ASN A 52 2.31 8.98 4.71
N GLU A 53 2.28 8.70 6.02
CA GLU A 53 1.34 9.30 6.95
C GLU A 53 1.72 10.75 7.23
N ASN A 54 0.87 11.68 6.85
CA ASN A 54 1.00 13.11 7.14
C ASN A 54 -0.35 13.74 7.48
N SER A 55 -0.37 15.01 7.82
CA SER A 55 -1.60 15.70 8.23
C SER A 55 -2.67 15.71 7.13
N TYR A 56 -2.27 15.79 5.87
CA TYR A 56 -3.20 15.75 4.73
C TYR A 56 -3.78 14.36 4.53
N SER A 57 -2.94 13.32 4.43
CA SER A 57 -3.38 11.95 4.20
C SER A 57 -4.32 11.44 5.29
N ARG A 58 -4.03 11.77 6.56
CA ARG A 58 -4.92 11.45 7.70
C ARG A 58 -6.23 12.23 7.68
N ALA A 59 -6.20 13.50 7.24
CA ALA A 59 -7.42 14.28 7.11
C ALA A 59 -8.33 13.75 5.97
N CYS A 60 -7.73 13.32 4.85
CA CYS A 60 -8.46 12.67 3.75
C CYS A 60 -9.09 11.35 4.18
N GLU A 61 -8.38 10.54 4.95
CA GLU A 61 -8.90 9.28 5.52
C GLU A 61 -10.16 9.51 6.37
N ILE A 62 -10.15 10.56 7.19
CA ILE A 62 -11.25 10.83 8.15
C ILE A 62 -12.42 11.57 7.49
N ARG A 63 -12.15 12.52 6.59
CA ARG A 63 -13.13 13.48 6.07
C ARG A 63 -13.34 13.43 4.57
N GLY A 64 -12.48 12.71 3.84
CA GLY A 64 -12.39 12.77 2.39
C GLY A 64 -11.70 14.06 1.93
N GLU A 65 -12.36 14.88 1.15
CA GLU A 65 -11.78 16.13 0.66
C GLU A 65 -11.50 17.13 1.81
N VAL A 66 -10.32 17.75 1.78
CA VAL A 66 -9.84 18.68 2.82
C VAL A 66 -9.81 20.09 2.26
N GLU A 67 -10.40 21.04 2.97
CA GLU A 67 -10.36 22.47 2.63
C GLU A 67 -9.14 23.17 3.25
N GLY A 68 -8.78 24.34 2.67
CA GLY A 68 -7.78 25.23 3.24
C GLY A 68 -6.42 25.21 2.55
N THR A 69 -5.47 25.96 3.11
CA THR A 69 -4.14 26.21 2.52
C THR A 69 -3.25 24.96 2.42
N ILE A 70 -3.54 23.91 3.20
CA ILE A 70 -2.85 22.63 3.10
C ILE A 70 -2.94 22.03 1.68
N ASN A 71 -4.04 22.30 0.97
CA ASN A 71 -4.22 21.85 -0.41
C ASN A 71 -3.20 22.46 -1.38
N GLN A 72 -2.77 23.72 -1.14
CA GLN A 72 -1.77 24.38 -1.99
C GLN A 72 -0.39 23.74 -1.77
N ALA A 73 -0.03 23.47 -0.52
CA ALA A 73 1.22 22.79 -0.19
C ALA A 73 1.27 21.37 -0.80
N VAL A 74 0.19 20.61 -0.65
CA VAL A 74 0.10 19.27 -1.22
C VAL A 74 0.13 19.31 -2.74
N LEU A 75 -0.55 20.24 -3.38
CA LEU A 75 -0.52 20.39 -4.84
C LEU A 75 0.90 20.69 -5.32
N HIS A 76 1.65 21.56 -4.61
CA HIS A 76 3.05 21.83 -4.92
C HIS A 76 3.90 20.52 -4.85
N ASP A 77 3.72 19.72 -3.82
CA ASP A 77 4.44 18.46 -3.67
C ASP A 77 4.03 17.46 -4.75
N ILE A 78 2.75 17.40 -5.12
CA ILE A 78 2.25 16.54 -6.21
C ILE A 78 2.79 16.97 -7.57
N VAL A 79 3.00 18.27 -7.83
CA VAL A 79 3.68 18.73 -9.06
C VAL A 79 5.06 18.10 -9.16
N ILE A 80 5.87 18.20 -8.12
CA ILE A 80 7.22 17.59 -8.08
C ILE A 80 7.13 16.06 -8.23
N PHE A 81 6.18 15.45 -7.54
CA PHE A 81 5.99 14.00 -7.58
C PHE A 81 5.59 13.52 -8.97
N LYS A 82 4.74 14.28 -9.67
CA LYS A 82 4.32 13.95 -11.03
C LYS A 82 5.48 14.07 -12.03
N GLU A 83 6.38 15.02 -11.87
CA GLU A 83 7.61 15.11 -12.67
C GLU A 83 8.45 13.85 -12.55
N PHE A 84 8.61 13.29 -11.33
CA PHE A 84 9.28 12.00 -11.13
C PHE A 84 8.49 10.83 -11.70
N PHE A 85 7.18 10.87 -11.60
CA PHE A 85 6.31 9.80 -12.08
C PHE A 85 6.32 9.71 -13.62
N ASP A 86 6.27 10.85 -14.30
CA ASP A 86 6.28 10.96 -15.77
C ASP A 86 7.70 10.97 -16.37
N TYR A 87 8.74 10.80 -15.54
CA TYR A 87 10.12 10.89 -16.01
C TYR A 87 10.42 9.85 -17.09
N ASP A 88 10.90 10.34 -18.26
CA ASP A 88 11.33 9.48 -19.37
C ASP A 88 12.79 9.06 -19.21
N PHE A 89 12.99 7.81 -18.88
CA PHE A 89 14.31 7.22 -18.69
C PHE A 89 15.09 6.98 -20.00
N THR A 90 14.49 7.15 -21.16
CA THR A 90 15.08 6.80 -22.47
C THR A 90 16.42 7.46 -22.68
N LYS A 91 16.48 8.79 -22.47
CA LYS A 91 17.74 9.54 -22.66
C LYS A 91 18.86 9.06 -21.72
N MET A 92 18.52 8.82 -20.44
CA MET A 92 19.50 8.36 -19.46
C MET A 92 19.99 6.95 -19.77
N THR A 93 19.12 6.04 -20.16
CA THR A 93 19.48 4.66 -20.51
C THR A 93 20.31 4.60 -21.80
N GLU A 94 20.03 5.45 -22.80
CA GLU A 94 20.81 5.59 -24.01
C GLU A 94 22.20 6.18 -23.71
N ALA A 95 22.27 7.28 -22.93
CA ALA A 95 23.53 7.92 -22.56
C ALA A 95 24.45 6.98 -21.78
N LEU A 96 23.89 6.23 -20.83
CA LEU A 96 24.64 5.27 -19.99
C LEU A 96 24.82 3.90 -20.66
N GLN A 97 24.23 3.65 -21.83
CA GLN A 97 24.23 2.35 -22.54
C GLN A 97 23.67 1.21 -21.69
N VAL A 98 22.73 1.50 -20.80
CA VAL A 98 22.03 0.50 -20.00
C VAL A 98 20.99 -0.19 -20.88
N ARG A 99 21.08 -1.51 -20.96
CA ARG A 99 20.13 -2.35 -21.69
C ARG A 99 19.07 -2.91 -20.72
N ASP A 100 18.00 -3.44 -21.29
CA ASP A 100 16.98 -4.19 -20.55
C ASP A 100 16.22 -3.38 -19.46
N PHE A 101 16.16 -2.03 -19.62
CA PHE A 101 15.38 -1.19 -18.71
C PHE A 101 13.86 -1.53 -18.75
N SER A 102 13.42 -2.22 -19.80
CA SER A 102 12.07 -2.80 -19.91
C SER A 102 11.73 -3.76 -18.75
N LEU A 103 12.74 -4.36 -18.10
CA LEU A 103 12.55 -5.11 -16.87
C LEU A 103 11.91 -4.29 -15.73
N ILE A 104 12.05 -2.97 -15.77
CA ILE A 104 11.46 -2.06 -14.77
C ILE A 104 10.11 -1.54 -15.24
N THR A 105 9.93 -1.28 -16.54
CA THR A 105 8.69 -0.69 -17.07
C THR A 105 7.61 -1.72 -17.38
N ASP A 106 7.99 -2.96 -17.65
CA ASP A 106 7.08 -4.03 -18.09
C ASP A 106 7.29 -5.33 -17.31
N TYR A 107 7.54 -5.21 -16.02
CA TYR A 107 7.86 -6.34 -15.16
C TYR A 107 6.70 -7.32 -15.01
N VAL A 108 6.99 -8.59 -15.21
CA VAL A 108 6.05 -9.70 -15.01
C VAL A 108 6.53 -10.54 -13.83
N SER A 109 5.74 -10.58 -12.76
CA SER A 109 6.02 -11.45 -11.62
C SER A 109 5.79 -12.91 -11.99
N SER A 110 6.72 -13.78 -11.60
CA SER A 110 6.61 -15.24 -11.84
C SER A 110 5.59 -15.92 -10.92
N ASP A 111 5.25 -15.32 -9.79
CA ASP A 111 4.39 -15.89 -8.75
C ASP A 111 3.12 -15.06 -8.54
N SER A 112 2.01 -15.53 -9.12
CA SER A 112 0.69 -14.94 -8.89
C SER A 112 0.14 -15.23 -7.48
N GLU A 113 0.66 -16.22 -6.76
CA GLU A 113 0.17 -16.71 -5.46
C GLU A 113 1.27 -16.80 -4.39
N SER A 114 2.14 -15.81 -4.28
CA SER A 114 3.15 -15.81 -3.22
C SER A 114 2.51 -15.58 -1.84
N LYS A 115 2.97 -16.38 -0.86
CA LYS A 115 2.62 -16.18 0.56
C LYS A 115 3.43 -15.06 1.23
N VAL A 116 4.34 -14.42 0.51
CA VAL A 116 5.28 -13.43 1.04
C VAL A 116 4.61 -12.06 1.18
N TYR A 117 3.64 -11.74 0.34
CA TYR A 117 2.97 -10.44 0.35
C TYR A 117 1.44 -10.55 0.35
N ASN A 118 0.77 -9.48 0.77
CA ASN A 118 -0.68 -9.38 0.73
C ASN A 118 -1.14 -8.99 -0.68
N SER A 119 -1.81 -9.91 -1.40
CA SER A 119 -2.27 -9.71 -2.77
C SER A 119 -3.18 -8.49 -2.92
N ARG A 120 -4.04 -8.22 -1.92
CA ARG A 120 -4.97 -7.07 -1.93
C ARG A 120 -4.22 -5.74 -1.85
N ILE A 121 -3.20 -5.62 -0.97
CA ILE A 121 -2.37 -4.42 -0.87
C ILE A 121 -1.62 -4.18 -2.18
N ARG A 122 -1.03 -5.24 -2.73
CA ARG A 122 -0.40 -5.20 -4.05
C ARG A 122 -1.35 -4.66 -5.12
N GLU A 123 -2.56 -5.22 -5.21
CA GLU A 123 -3.56 -4.83 -6.21
C GLU A 123 -3.99 -3.38 -6.06
N ARG A 124 -4.18 -2.91 -4.83
CA ARG A 124 -4.49 -1.49 -4.55
C ARG A 124 -3.38 -0.56 -5.03
N ILE A 125 -2.11 -0.89 -4.71
CA ILE A 125 -0.96 -0.06 -5.10
C ILE A 125 -0.75 -0.08 -6.62
N CYS A 126 -0.79 -1.26 -7.26
CA CYS A 126 -0.66 -1.38 -8.71
C CYS A 126 -1.82 -0.68 -9.44
N SER A 127 -3.05 -0.78 -8.93
CA SER A 127 -4.21 -0.07 -9.46
C SER A 127 -4.07 1.44 -9.32
N LEU A 128 -3.57 1.94 -8.17
CA LEU A 128 -3.28 3.35 -7.97
C LEU A 128 -2.22 3.85 -8.96
N ALA A 129 -1.13 3.10 -9.15
CA ALA A 129 -0.09 3.42 -10.13
C ALA A 129 -0.65 3.53 -11.56
N GLN A 130 -1.58 2.63 -11.94
CA GLN A 130 -2.26 2.67 -13.23
C GLN A 130 -3.22 3.85 -13.38
N LYS A 131 -3.89 4.28 -12.29
CA LYS A 131 -4.73 5.49 -12.27
C LYS A 131 -3.84 6.72 -12.46
N PHE A 132 -2.77 6.86 -11.69
CA PHE A 132 -1.81 7.97 -11.83
C PHE A 132 -1.20 8.08 -13.21
N ALA A 133 -0.96 6.96 -13.89
CA ALA A 133 -0.47 6.97 -15.29
C ALA A 133 -1.50 7.52 -16.30
N LYS A 134 -2.77 7.60 -15.92
CA LYS A 134 -3.85 8.19 -16.74
C LYS A 134 -4.15 9.64 -16.36
N ASP A 135 -3.70 10.09 -15.19
CA ASP A 135 -3.87 11.45 -14.75
C ASP A 135 -2.89 12.35 -15.51
N HIS A 136 -3.40 13.34 -16.23
CA HIS A 136 -2.58 14.22 -17.07
C HIS A 136 -2.11 15.47 -16.31
N THR A 137 -2.78 15.83 -15.23
CA THR A 137 -2.46 17.03 -14.44
C THR A 137 -2.17 16.67 -12.98
N PRO A 138 -1.40 17.53 -12.26
CA PRO A 138 -1.20 17.37 -10.83
C PRO A 138 -2.50 17.40 -10.02
N GLU A 139 -3.49 18.16 -10.47
CA GLU A 139 -4.81 18.25 -9.85
C GLU A 139 -5.56 16.93 -9.94
N GLU A 140 -5.54 16.28 -11.11
CA GLU A 140 -6.13 14.95 -11.31
C GLU A 140 -5.43 13.92 -10.41
N MET A 141 -4.10 13.90 -10.40
CA MET A 141 -3.31 13.01 -9.55
C MET A 141 -3.61 13.22 -8.06
N LYS A 142 -3.73 14.50 -7.62
CA LYS A 142 -4.14 14.83 -6.25
C LYS A 142 -5.54 14.30 -5.94
N ALA A 143 -6.50 14.45 -6.85
CA ALA A 143 -7.86 13.95 -6.66
C ALA A 143 -7.89 12.43 -6.53
N THR A 144 -7.18 11.71 -7.41
CA THR A 144 -7.01 10.26 -7.35
C THR A 144 -6.40 9.80 -6.02
N LEU A 145 -5.37 10.51 -5.54
CA LEU A 145 -4.73 10.23 -4.25
C LEU A 145 -5.68 10.46 -3.07
N THR A 146 -6.44 11.55 -3.11
CA THR A 146 -7.44 11.89 -2.08
C THR A 146 -8.53 10.82 -1.97
N GLU A 147 -9.05 10.37 -3.12
CA GLU A 147 -10.02 9.26 -3.19
C GLU A 147 -9.42 7.98 -2.60
N PHE A 148 -8.17 7.66 -2.95
CA PHE A 148 -7.50 6.49 -2.41
C PHE A 148 -7.38 6.54 -0.88
N TYR A 149 -6.96 7.67 -0.31
CA TYR A 149 -6.85 7.82 1.14
C TYR A 149 -8.21 7.73 1.85
N LYS A 150 -9.26 8.27 1.22
CA LYS A 150 -10.63 8.17 1.73
C LYS A 150 -11.13 6.72 1.77
N ASP A 151 -10.88 5.96 0.70
CA ASP A 151 -11.44 4.63 0.53
C ASP A 151 -10.64 3.55 1.26
N TYR A 152 -9.31 3.71 1.35
CA TYR A 152 -8.40 2.67 1.85
C TYR A 152 -7.57 3.10 3.06
N GLY A 153 -7.60 4.38 3.43
CA GLY A 153 -6.74 4.92 4.48
C GLY A 153 -5.28 5.06 4.04
N VAL A 154 -4.43 5.41 5.01
CA VAL A 154 -3.00 5.65 4.80
C VAL A 154 -2.14 4.83 5.75
N GLY A 155 -0.94 4.45 5.29
CA GLY A 155 0.04 3.76 6.10
C GLY A 155 -0.38 2.36 6.55
N ARG A 156 0.27 1.88 7.61
CA ARG A 156 0.06 0.50 8.07
C ARG A 156 -1.38 0.22 8.46
N PHE A 157 -2.05 1.16 9.13
CA PHE A 157 -3.40 0.94 9.67
C PHE A 157 -4.47 0.97 8.58
N GLY A 158 -4.30 1.76 7.54
CA GLY A 158 -5.21 1.78 6.40
C GLY A 158 -5.08 0.54 5.50
N LEU A 159 -3.87 0.02 5.33
CA LEU A 159 -3.60 -1.08 4.40
C LEU A 159 -3.81 -2.48 4.99
N HIS A 160 -3.67 -2.66 6.29
CA HIS A 160 -3.69 -3.97 6.95
C HIS A 160 -4.88 -4.10 7.89
N LYS A 161 -5.57 -5.23 7.83
CA LYS A 161 -6.78 -5.51 8.62
C LYS A 161 -6.54 -6.15 9.99
N ALA A 162 -5.31 -6.58 10.29
CA ALA A 162 -4.97 -7.17 11.58
C ALA A 162 -3.51 -6.92 11.94
N PHE A 163 -3.30 -6.79 13.24
CA PHE A 163 -2.01 -6.46 13.82
C PHE A 163 -1.73 -7.35 15.02
N ARG A 164 -0.45 -7.49 15.33
CA ARG A 164 0.00 -8.10 16.59
C ARG A 164 0.93 -7.14 17.32
N VAL A 165 0.87 -7.18 18.62
CA VAL A 165 1.82 -6.48 19.49
C VAL A 165 3.04 -7.36 19.67
N VAL A 166 4.21 -6.82 19.39
CA VAL A 166 5.51 -7.48 19.57
C VAL A 166 6.32 -6.64 20.55
N HIS A 167 7.03 -7.30 21.44
CA HIS A 167 7.99 -6.67 22.34
C HIS A 167 9.39 -7.00 21.84
N ASP A 168 10.19 -5.99 21.58
CA ASP A 168 11.59 -6.10 21.21
C ASP A 168 12.47 -5.18 22.08
N GLU A 169 13.76 -5.09 21.76
CA GLU A 169 14.72 -4.25 22.47
C GLU A 169 14.38 -2.74 22.39
N ASN A 170 13.58 -2.33 21.42
CA ASN A 170 13.13 -0.95 21.21
C ASN A 170 11.78 -0.66 21.88
N GLY A 171 11.19 -1.65 22.56
CA GLY A 171 9.92 -1.51 23.26
C GLY A 171 8.76 -2.26 22.63
N VAL A 172 7.55 -1.67 22.73
CA VAL A 172 6.32 -2.25 22.20
C VAL A 172 6.10 -1.78 20.77
N GLN A 173 5.95 -2.72 19.83
CA GLN A 173 5.67 -2.44 18.44
C GLN A 173 4.36 -3.09 18.00
N ILE A 174 3.60 -2.38 17.17
CA ILE A 174 2.41 -2.90 16.47
C ILE A 174 2.85 -3.30 15.06
N VAL A 175 2.82 -4.61 14.78
CA VAL A 175 3.27 -5.17 13.51
C VAL A 175 2.09 -5.74 12.74
N PRO A 176 1.91 -5.42 11.44
CA PRO A 176 0.82 -5.96 10.65
C PRO A 176 0.95 -7.48 10.46
N ILE A 177 -0.18 -8.16 10.44
CA ILE A 177 -0.28 -9.58 10.10
C ILE A 177 -0.54 -9.66 8.59
N GLN A 178 0.45 -10.10 7.83
CA GLN A 178 0.36 -10.18 6.38
C GLN A 178 -0.59 -11.29 5.90
N ASN A 179 -0.59 -12.43 6.59
CA ASN A 179 -1.41 -13.58 6.25
C ASN A 179 -2.35 -13.92 7.40
N ILE A 180 -3.60 -13.49 7.28
CA ILE A 180 -4.67 -13.93 8.18
C ILE A 180 -5.26 -15.22 7.57
N ALA A 181 -5.39 -16.27 8.41
CA ALA A 181 -6.03 -17.48 7.96
C ALA A 181 -7.41 -17.18 7.36
N HIS A 182 -7.68 -17.72 6.17
CA HIS A 182 -8.98 -17.61 5.51
C HIS A 182 -10.00 -18.43 6.31
N VAL A 183 -10.62 -17.80 7.29
CA VAL A 183 -11.72 -18.34 8.09
C VAL A 183 -12.91 -17.44 7.84
N TYR A 184 -14.01 -17.98 7.43
CA TYR A 184 -15.29 -17.26 7.33
C TYR A 184 -16.20 -17.67 8.49
N LEU A 185 -17.12 -16.78 8.87
CA LEU A 185 -18.06 -17.08 9.97
C LEU A 185 -18.94 -18.29 9.66
N ASN A 186 -19.26 -18.52 8.40
CA ASN A 186 -20.02 -19.66 7.93
C ASN A 186 -19.28 -21.00 8.06
N ASP A 187 -17.93 -20.98 8.11
CA ASP A 187 -17.12 -22.19 8.30
C ASP A 187 -17.14 -22.67 9.77
N LEU A 188 -17.61 -21.82 10.68
CA LEU A 188 -17.69 -22.12 12.11
C LEU A 188 -18.99 -22.83 12.43
N ILE A 189 -18.90 -24.12 12.67
CA ILE A 189 -20.04 -24.96 13.01
C ILE A 189 -20.40 -24.79 14.48
N GLY A 190 -21.67 -24.56 14.76
CA GLY A 190 -22.21 -24.37 16.12
C GLY A 190 -22.11 -22.93 16.64
N TYR A 191 -22.50 -22.76 17.89
CA TYR A 191 -22.51 -21.44 18.57
C TYR A 191 -23.30 -20.35 17.84
N GLU A 192 -24.43 -20.71 17.21
CA GLU A 192 -25.23 -19.80 16.36
C GLU A 192 -25.66 -18.53 17.08
N ILE A 193 -26.10 -18.64 18.35
CA ILE A 193 -26.54 -17.48 19.14
C ILE A 193 -25.39 -16.54 19.46
N PRO A 194 -24.20 -16.98 19.96
CA PRO A 194 -23.05 -16.12 20.14
C PRO A 194 -22.53 -15.51 18.83
N LYS A 195 -22.47 -16.30 17.74
CA LYS A 195 -22.10 -15.80 16.41
C LYS A 195 -23.01 -14.67 15.98
N LYS A 196 -24.32 -14.87 16.03
CA LYS A 196 -25.29 -13.84 15.65
C LYS A 196 -25.13 -12.56 16.45
N LYS A 197 -24.96 -12.65 17.77
CA LYS A 197 -24.71 -11.47 18.62
C LYS A 197 -23.45 -10.70 18.23
N LEU A 198 -22.38 -11.42 17.88
CA LEU A 198 -21.12 -10.82 17.42
C LEU A 198 -21.32 -10.13 16.07
N ILE A 199 -22.00 -10.76 15.13
CA ILE A 199 -22.31 -10.22 13.81
C ILE A 199 -23.18 -8.96 13.97
N ASP A 200 -24.34 -9.06 14.65
CA ASP A 200 -25.27 -7.94 14.82
C ASP A 200 -24.59 -6.70 15.46
N ASN A 201 -23.68 -6.93 16.41
CA ASN A 201 -22.91 -5.85 17.03
C ASN A 201 -21.83 -5.27 16.11
N THR A 202 -21.19 -6.10 15.29
CA THR A 202 -20.20 -5.66 14.31
C THR A 202 -20.86 -4.85 13.19
N GLU A 203 -22.00 -5.32 12.68
CA GLU A 203 -22.82 -4.58 11.69
C GLU A 203 -23.25 -3.21 12.22
N ALA A 204 -23.72 -3.17 13.47
CA ALA A 204 -24.06 -1.90 14.10
C ALA A 204 -22.86 -0.93 14.15
N PHE A 205 -21.66 -1.44 14.43
CA PHE A 205 -20.44 -0.63 14.45
C PHE A 205 -20.08 -0.12 13.06
N VAL A 206 -20.05 -1.00 12.06
CA VAL A 206 -19.68 -0.67 10.66
C VAL A 206 -20.66 0.35 10.06
N GLU A 207 -21.94 0.23 10.37
CA GLU A 207 -22.99 1.15 9.92
C GLU A 207 -23.05 2.47 10.73
N GLY A 208 -22.11 2.69 11.66
CA GLY A 208 -22.07 3.90 12.50
C GLY A 208 -23.20 3.97 13.55
N ARG A 209 -23.90 2.87 13.78
CA ARG A 209 -24.90 2.73 14.86
C ARG A 209 -24.23 2.48 16.22
N LYS A 210 -24.98 2.64 17.31
CA LYS A 210 -24.48 2.35 18.64
C LYS A 210 -24.13 0.86 18.77
N ALA A 211 -22.86 0.57 19.01
CA ALA A 211 -22.32 -0.76 19.25
C ALA A 211 -21.65 -0.85 20.63
N ASN A 212 -21.46 -2.05 21.14
CA ASN A 212 -20.83 -2.31 22.42
C ASN A 212 -19.48 -3.02 22.25
N ASN A 213 -18.61 -2.91 23.26
CA ASN A 213 -17.43 -3.74 23.34
C ASN A 213 -17.84 -5.21 23.52
N CYS A 214 -17.14 -6.12 22.82
CA CYS A 214 -17.38 -7.55 22.89
C CYS A 214 -16.25 -8.27 23.63
N LEU A 215 -16.60 -9.15 24.57
CA LEU A 215 -15.69 -10.09 25.21
C LEU A 215 -16.08 -11.51 24.80
N LEU A 216 -15.17 -12.20 24.10
CA LEU A 216 -15.35 -13.63 23.77
C LEU A 216 -14.65 -14.47 24.84
N PHE A 217 -15.44 -15.26 25.59
CA PHE A 217 -14.94 -16.15 26.64
C PHE A 217 -15.48 -17.58 26.46
N GLY A 218 -14.81 -18.54 27.06
CA GLY A 218 -15.14 -19.97 26.98
C GLY A 218 -13.89 -20.84 26.90
N ASP A 219 -14.06 -22.15 26.83
CA ASP A 219 -12.98 -23.13 26.85
C ASP A 219 -12.06 -23.04 25.64
N ALA A 220 -10.87 -23.63 25.71
CA ALA A 220 -9.96 -23.74 24.59
C ALA A 220 -10.62 -24.49 23.41
N GLY A 221 -10.34 -24.09 22.18
CA GLY A 221 -10.86 -24.77 20.99
C GLY A 221 -12.31 -24.42 20.60
N THR A 222 -13.01 -23.53 21.32
CA THR A 222 -14.40 -23.14 21.02
C THR A 222 -14.58 -22.10 19.90
N GLY A 223 -13.56 -21.88 19.07
CA GLY A 223 -13.66 -21.02 17.88
C GLY A 223 -13.56 -19.51 18.14
N LYS A 224 -13.20 -19.04 19.34
CA LYS A 224 -13.11 -17.60 19.69
C LYS A 224 -12.19 -16.82 18.73
N SER A 225 -10.95 -17.27 18.59
CA SER A 225 -9.98 -16.64 17.68
C SER A 225 -10.39 -16.77 16.21
N SER A 226 -11.05 -17.86 15.84
CA SER A 226 -11.60 -18.05 14.50
C SER A 226 -12.74 -17.11 14.21
N SER A 227 -13.62 -16.84 15.21
CA SER A 227 -14.70 -15.85 15.07
C SER A 227 -14.16 -14.45 14.85
N ILE A 228 -13.10 -14.03 15.58
CA ILE A 228 -12.46 -12.73 15.37
C ILE A 228 -11.84 -12.64 13.95
N LYS A 229 -11.18 -13.72 13.50
CA LYS A 229 -10.63 -13.77 12.14
C LYS A 229 -11.73 -13.71 11.07
N GLY A 230 -12.84 -14.42 11.29
CA GLY A 230 -14.01 -14.38 10.41
C GLY A 230 -14.61 -12.97 10.31
N ILE A 231 -14.84 -12.31 11.42
CA ILE A 231 -15.28 -10.90 11.47
C ILE A 231 -14.30 -10.00 10.70
N ALA A 232 -13.00 -10.11 10.98
CA ALA A 232 -11.99 -9.32 10.27
C ALA A 232 -11.93 -9.62 8.76
N ASN A 233 -12.26 -10.84 8.33
CA ASN A 233 -12.29 -11.18 6.92
C ASN A 233 -13.55 -10.71 6.19
N GLU A 234 -14.70 -10.65 6.88
CA GLU A 234 -15.99 -10.31 6.28
C GLU A 234 -16.33 -8.82 6.34
N TYR A 235 -15.84 -8.08 7.36
CA TYR A 235 -16.21 -6.68 7.60
C TYR A 235 -15.08 -5.66 7.46
N TYR A 236 -13.91 -6.05 6.94
CA TYR A 236 -12.80 -5.12 6.74
C TYR A 236 -12.98 -4.21 5.50
N ASP A 237 -13.79 -4.60 4.56
CA ASP A 237 -14.01 -3.87 3.30
C ASP A 237 -15.12 -2.83 3.42
#